data_10018e2e7b886fa99de8e5c99ed30c10
#
_entry.id   10018e2e7b886fa99de8e5c99ed30c10
#
_cell.length_a   1.000
_cell.length_b   1.000
_cell.length_c   1.000
_cell.angle_alpha   90.00
_cell.angle_beta   90.00
_cell.angle_gamma   90.00
#
_symmetry.space_group_name_H-M   'P 1'
#
loop_
_entity.id
_entity.type
_entity.pdbx_description
1 polymer ?
#
loop_
_entity_poly.entity_id
_entity_poly.type
_entity_poly.pdbx_seq_one_letter_code
_entity_poly.pdbx_strand_id
1 'polypeptide(L)'
;PHAVALALWFHDAVYWPWSAHNELRSAQWASRFLSSQPVPPSLLRTVHEHIMATCHNPGALQGDATWVVDIDLAVLGQSDAVYRQFERNVRKEYFFVRWPRYVAGRSAVLQGFLDRSRIYHNEWFFYRYETQARANLRHALAALQQGQLYA
;
A
#
# COMPACT_ATOMS: atom_id res chain seq x y z
N PRO A 1 -14.28 -13.86 0.97
CA PRO A 1 -13.15 -14.15 0.06
C PRO A 1 -13.23 -13.38 -1.27
N HIS A 2 -14.42 -13.36 -1.95
CA HIS A 2 -14.54 -12.70 -3.27
C HIS A 2 -14.33 -11.19 -3.22
N ALA A 3 -14.83 -10.51 -2.18
CA ALA A 3 -14.66 -9.08 -2.02
C ALA A 3 -13.17 -8.70 -1.85
N VAL A 4 -12.39 -9.50 -1.11
CA VAL A 4 -10.94 -9.31 -0.94
C VAL A 4 -10.22 -9.44 -2.30
N ALA A 5 -10.50 -10.49 -3.06
CA ALA A 5 -9.89 -10.69 -4.36
C ALA A 5 -10.22 -9.56 -5.35
N LEU A 6 -11.48 -9.13 -5.39
CA LEU A 6 -11.90 -8.00 -6.23
C LEU A 6 -11.24 -6.69 -5.78
N ALA A 7 -11.16 -6.43 -4.47
CA ALA A 7 -10.50 -5.24 -3.97
C ALA A 7 -9.02 -5.20 -4.37
N LEU A 8 -8.29 -6.31 -4.20
CA LEU A 8 -6.88 -6.41 -4.62
C LEU A 8 -6.71 -6.27 -6.13
N TRP A 9 -7.68 -6.72 -6.93
CA TRP A 9 -7.63 -6.54 -8.38
C TRP A 9 -7.83 -5.09 -8.80
N PHE A 10 -8.66 -4.35 -8.07
CA PHE A 10 -9.07 -3.00 -8.46
C PHE A 10 -8.39 -1.86 -7.70
N HIS A 11 -7.68 -2.10 -6.57
CA HIS A 11 -7.21 -1.02 -5.70
C HIS A 11 -6.32 0.02 -6.41
N ASP A 12 -5.50 -0.43 -7.34
CA ASP A 12 -4.60 0.40 -8.16
C ASP A 12 -5.05 0.51 -9.63
N ALA A 13 -6.33 0.21 -9.94
CA ALA A 13 -6.85 0.27 -11.32
C ALA A 13 -6.78 1.69 -11.92
N VAL A 14 -6.81 2.71 -11.09
CA VAL A 14 -6.55 4.11 -11.47
C VAL A 14 -5.39 4.61 -10.63
N TYR A 15 -4.24 4.81 -11.28
CA TYR A 15 -3.03 5.27 -10.60
C TYR A 15 -2.38 6.46 -11.32
N TRP A 16 -2.29 7.58 -10.61
CA TRP A 16 -1.59 8.78 -11.04
C TRP A 16 -0.64 9.20 -9.91
N PRO A 17 0.70 9.20 -10.12
CA PRO A 17 1.67 9.46 -9.05
C PRO A 17 1.51 10.82 -8.35
N TRP A 18 0.86 11.79 -9.01
CA TRP A 18 0.59 13.13 -8.44
C TRP A 18 -0.78 13.29 -7.81
N SER A 19 -1.61 12.24 -7.78
CA SER A 19 -2.97 12.29 -7.26
C SER A 19 -3.04 11.73 -5.83
N ALA A 20 -3.72 12.46 -4.95
CA ALA A 20 -4.06 11.98 -3.61
C ALA A 20 -5.40 11.20 -3.57
N HIS A 21 -5.97 10.89 -4.75
CA HIS A 21 -7.32 10.30 -4.86
C HIS A 21 -7.34 9.03 -5.72
N ASN A 22 -6.21 8.31 -5.80
CA ASN A 22 -6.10 7.11 -6.63
C ASN A 22 -7.04 6.01 -6.15
N GLU A 23 -7.04 5.73 -4.85
CA GLU A 23 -7.87 4.70 -4.23
C GLU A 23 -9.37 5.03 -4.40
N LEU A 24 -9.76 6.29 -4.20
CA LEU A 24 -11.15 6.72 -4.42
C LEU A 24 -11.58 6.54 -5.87
N ARG A 25 -10.72 6.89 -6.83
CA ARG A 25 -11.00 6.71 -8.27
C ARG A 25 -11.05 5.24 -8.65
N SER A 26 -10.16 4.43 -8.09
CA SER A 26 -10.15 2.97 -8.25
C SER A 26 -11.43 2.35 -7.69
N ALA A 27 -11.84 2.76 -6.48
CA ALA A 27 -13.09 2.31 -5.85
C ALA A 27 -14.33 2.71 -6.66
N GLN A 28 -14.37 3.94 -7.19
CA GLN A 28 -15.45 4.41 -8.06
C GLN A 28 -15.48 3.65 -9.40
N TRP A 29 -14.32 3.36 -9.97
CA TRP A 29 -14.22 2.59 -11.20
C TRP A 29 -14.68 1.15 -10.98
N ALA A 30 -14.22 0.49 -9.91
CA ALA A 30 -14.67 -0.83 -9.51
C ALA A 30 -16.21 -0.88 -9.30
N SER A 31 -16.75 0.11 -8.59
CA SER A 31 -18.20 0.20 -8.36
C SER A 31 -18.99 0.32 -9.66
N ARG A 32 -18.55 1.16 -10.61
CA ARG A 32 -19.19 1.28 -11.93
C ARG A 32 -19.12 -0.01 -12.73
N PHE A 33 -17.96 -0.67 -12.76
CA PHE A 33 -17.80 -1.94 -13.46
C PHE A 33 -18.68 -3.03 -12.85
N LEU A 34 -18.66 -3.19 -11.54
CA LEU A 34 -19.42 -4.22 -10.84
C LEU A 34 -20.94 -3.98 -10.92
N SER A 35 -21.40 -2.71 -10.96
CA SER A 35 -22.82 -2.40 -11.11
C SER A 35 -23.42 -2.83 -12.47
N SER A 36 -22.57 -3.03 -13.48
CA SER A 36 -22.97 -3.58 -14.78
C SER A 36 -23.02 -5.13 -14.78
N GLN A 37 -22.65 -5.77 -13.69
CA GLN A 37 -22.62 -7.23 -13.55
C GLN A 37 -23.76 -7.71 -12.64
N PRO A 38 -24.23 -8.94 -12.76
CA PRO A 38 -25.28 -9.51 -11.90
C PRO A 38 -24.72 -9.87 -10.52
N VAL A 39 -24.30 -8.88 -9.75
CA VAL A 39 -23.73 -9.05 -8.40
C VAL A 39 -24.56 -8.32 -7.36
N PRO A 40 -24.61 -8.82 -6.10
CA PRO A 40 -25.34 -8.17 -5.03
C PRO A 40 -24.83 -6.76 -4.71
N PRO A 41 -25.71 -5.79 -4.45
CA PRO A 41 -25.29 -4.42 -4.04
C PRO A 41 -24.40 -4.38 -2.79
N SER A 42 -24.56 -5.35 -1.88
CA SER A 42 -23.69 -5.51 -0.72
C SER A 42 -22.23 -5.77 -1.10
N LEU A 43 -21.98 -6.56 -2.17
CA LEU A 43 -20.63 -6.83 -2.65
C LEU A 43 -19.96 -5.56 -3.18
N LEU A 44 -20.68 -4.72 -3.93
CA LEU A 44 -20.16 -3.45 -4.44
C LEU A 44 -19.68 -2.55 -3.29
N ARG A 45 -20.51 -2.41 -2.26
CA ARG A 45 -20.17 -1.61 -1.08
C ARG A 45 -18.94 -2.17 -0.36
N THR A 46 -18.90 -3.47 -0.11
CA THR A 46 -17.77 -4.12 0.55
C THR A 46 -16.47 -3.97 -0.26
N VAL A 47 -16.51 -4.15 -1.59
CA VAL A 47 -15.32 -3.94 -2.45
C VAL A 47 -14.85 -2.48 -2.39
N HIS A 48 -15.77 -1.52 -2.45
CA HIS A 48 -15.45 -0.11 -2.31
C HIS A 48 -14.75 0.19 -0.98
N GLU A 49 -15.33 -0.26 0.14
CA GLU A 49 -14.76 -0.08 1.48
C GLU A 49 -13.38 -0.72 1.61
N HIS A 50 -13.17 -1.90 1.03
CA HIS A 50 -11.89 -2.60 1.03
C HIS A 50 -10.82 -1.85 0.21
N ILE A 51 -11.17 -1.30 -0.94
CA ILE A 51 -10.25 -0.45 -1.71
C ILE A 51 -9.91 0.81 -0.92
N MET A 52 -10.90 1.47 -0.30
CA MET A 52 -10.63 2.65 0.52
C MET A 52 -9.75 2.36 1.75
N ALA A 53 -9.73 1.12 2.24
CA ALA A 53 -8.84 0.72 3.32
C ALA A 53 -7.35 0.80 2.92
N THR A 54 -7.01 0.66 1.64
CA THR A 54 -5.62 0.79 1.14
C THR A 54 -5.10 2.24 1.10
N CYS A 55 -5.93 3.24 1.43
CA CYS A 55 -5.43 4.60 1.69
C CYS A 55 -4.48 4.67 2.91
N HIS A 56 -4.34 3.58 3.65
CA HIS A 56 -3.47 3.45 4.83
C HIS A 56 -3.69 4.52 5.91
N ASN A 57 -4.90 5.09 5.97
CA ASN A 57 -5.28 6.06 7.00
C ASN A 57 -5.30 5.39 8.38
N PRO A 58 -4.84 6.09 9.44
CA PRO A 58 -4.91 5.57 10.79
C PRO A 58 -6.38 5.47 11.24
N GLY A 59 -6.95 4.29 11.12
CA GLY A 59 -8.30 3.94 11.57
C GLY A 59 -8.33 2.47 11.97
N ALA A 60 -9.28 2.11 12.83
CA ALA A 60 -9.46 0.72 13.23
C ALA A 60 -10.05 -0.08 12.06
N LEU A 61 -9.19 -0.76 11.29
CA LEU A 61 -9.62 -1.72 10.29
C LEU A 61 -10.14 -3.00 10.97
N GLN A 62 -11.20 -3.57 10.41
CA GLN A 62 -11.79 -4.80 10.94
C GLN A 62 -12.13 -5.78 9.80
N GLY A 63 -12.23 -7.06 10.16
CA GLY A 63 -12.65 -8.11 9.24
C GLY A 63 -11.76 -8.24 8.00
N ASP A 64 -12.36 -8.51 6.86
CA ASP A 64 -11.68 -8.82 5.60
C ASP A 64 -10.85 -7.64 5.04
N ALA A 65 -11.14 -6.40 5.43
CA ALA A 65 -10.34 -5.22 5.03
C ALA A 65 -8.90 -5.32 5.53
N THR A 66 -8.65 -5.94 6.68
CA THR A 66 -7.30 -6.15 7.21
C THR A 66 -6.46 -7.04 6.30
N TRP A 67 -7.08 -8.06 5.66
CA TRP A 67 -6.39 -8.92 4.70
C TRP A 67 -5.99 -8.16 3.44
N VAL A 68 -6.86 -7.29 2.94
CA VAL A 68 -6.53 -6.47 1.75
C VAL A 68 -5.32 -5.60 2.03
N VAL A 69 -5.30 -4.90 3.16
CA VAL A 69 -4.18 -4.02 3.55
C VAL A 69 -2.89 -4.81 3.79
N ASP A 70 -2.96 -5.93 4.49
CA ASP A 70 -1.77 -6.74 4.77
C ASP A 70 -1.17 -7.37 3.50
N ILE A 71 -2.00 -7.78 2.54
CA ILE A 71 -1.54 -8.30 1.24
C ILE A 71 -0.88 -7.19 0.43
N ASP A 72 -1.48 -6.01 0.35
CA ASP A 72 -0.93 -4.84 -0.32
C ASP A 72 0.44 -4.44 0.28
N LEU A 73 0.54 -4.41 1.59
CA LEU A 73 1.78 -4.11 2.30
C LEU A 73 2.80 -5.26 2.35
N ALA A 74 2.48 -6.45 1.82
CA ALA A 74 3.35 -7.62 1.94
C ALA A 74 4.73 -7.42 1.27
N VAL A 75 4.84 -6.51 0.30
CA VAL A 75 6.11 -6.15 -0.35
C VAL A 75 7.13 -5.57 0.63
N LEU A 76 6.67 -4.88 1.68
CA LEU A 76 7.54 -4.28 2.69
C LEU A 76 8.35 -5.33 3.45
N GLY A 77 7.76 -6.51 3.69
CA GLY A 77 8.37 -7.62 4.42
C GLY A 77 9.03 -8.69 3.55
N GLN A 78 9.20 -8.44 2.25
CA GLN A 78 9.91 -9.34 1.36
C GLN A 78 11.43 -9.31 1.61
N SER A 79 12.16 -10.24 0.97
CA SER A 79 13.62 -10.25 1.05
C SER A 79 14.23 -8.90 0.67
N ASP A 80 15.40 -8.62 1.19
CA ASP A 80 16.12 -7.36 0.92
C ASP A 80 16.23 -7.06 -0.59
N ALA A 81 16.54 -8.06 -1.40
CA ALA A 81 16.65 -7.90 -2.85
C ALA A 81 15.33 -7.49 -3.52
N VAL A 82 14.22 -8.08 -3.09
CA VAL A 82 12.88 -7.76 -3.60
C VAL A 82 12.48 -6.34 -3.16
N TYR A 83 12.74 -6.00 -1.89
CA TYR A 83 12.40 -4.69 -1.37
C TYR A 83 13.24 -3.56 -2.04
N ARG A 84 14.54 -3.79 -2.29
CA ARG A 84 15.37 -2.86 -3.07
C ARG A 84 14.81 -2.64 -4.47
N GLN A 85 14.37 -3.71 -5.13
CA GLN A 85 13.74 -3.57 -6.44
C GLN A 85 12.44 -2.75 -6.37
N PHE A 86 11.65 -2.94 -5.32
CA PHE A 86 10.47 -2.12 -5.06
C PHE A 86 10.83 -0.65 -4.89
N GLU A 87 11.84 -0.29 -4.07
CA GLU A 87 12.29 1.10 -3.90
C GLU A 87 12.77 1.72 -5.23
N ARG A 88 13.47 0.94 -6.06
CA ARG A 88 13.85 1.39 -7.43
C ARG A 88 12.62 1.69 -8.29
N ASN A 89 11.59 0.86 -8.22
CA ASN A 89 10.38 1.06 -9.00
C ASN A 89 9.60 2.29 -8.51
N VAL A 90 9.45 2.45 -7.20
CA VAL A 90 8.85 3.67 -6.62
C VAL A 90 9.61 4.92 -7.09
N ARG A 91 10.95 4.92 -7.07
CA ARG A 91 11.72 6.07 -7.55
C ARG A 91 11.50 6.34 -9.04
N LYS A 92 11.33 5.30 -9.87
CA LYS A 92 11.01 5.46 -11.30
C LYS A 92 9.64 6.08 -11.51
N GLU A 93 8.63 5.69 -10.74
CA GLU A 93 7.29 6.28 -10.82
C GLU A 93 7.31 7.77 -10.49
N TYR A 94 8.13 8.18 -9.53
CA TYR A 94 8.32 9.56 -9.11
C TYR A 94 9.53 10.24 -9.77
N PHE A 95 10.00 9.80 -10.94
CA PHE A 95 11.20 10.32 -11.62
C PHE A 95 11.15 11.83 -11.84
N PHE A 96 9.96 12.40 -12.06
CA PHE A 96 9.72 13.84 -12.26
C PHE A 96 9.82 14.67 -10.98
N VAL A 97 9.82 14.04 -9.81
CA VAL A 97 9.98 14.73 -8.53
C VAL A 97 11.47 14.99 -8.25
N ARG A 98 11.83 16.24 -7.99
CA ARG A 98 13.21 16.63 -7.67
C ARG A 98 13.69 15.88 -6.41
N TRP A 99 14.95 15.47 -6.42
CA TRP A 99 15.52 14.60 -5.39
C TRP A 99 15.25 15.04 -3.94
N PRO A 100 15.51 16.32 -3.53
CA PRO A 100 15.26 16.70 -2.14
C PRO A 100 13.78 16.54 -1.73
N ARG A 101 12.85 16.84 -2.64
CA ARG A 101 11.42 16.68 -2.39
C ARG A 101 11.01 15.22 -2.32
N TYR A 102 11.60 14.38 -3.19
CA TYR A 102 11.39 12.93 -3.14
C TYR A 102 11.87 12.36 -1.81
N VAL A 103 13.11 12.69 -1.37
CA VAL A 103 13.68 12.26 -0.09
C VAL A 103 12.75 12.64 1.06
N ALA A 104 12.32 13.89 1.13
CA ALA A 104 11.42 14.35 2.21
C ALA A 104 10.09 13.56 2.22
N GLY A 105 9.44 13.44 1.07
CA GLY A 105 8.16 12.72 0.96
C GLY A 105 8.30 11.23 1.25
N ARG A 106 9.30 10.56 0.66
CA ARG A 106 9.52 9.14 0.89
C ARG A 106 9.91 8.83 2.32
N SER A 107 10.78 9.64 2.92
CA SER A 107 11.15 9.50 4.34
C SER A 107 9.94 9.62 5.26
N ALA A 108 9.04 10.56 5.00
CA ALA A 108 7.82 10.70 5.78
C ALA A 108 6.92 9.45 5.70
N VAL A 109 6.79 8.85 4.51
CA VAL A 109 6.02 7.60 4.32
C VAL A 109 6.66 6.46 5.09
N LEU A 110 7.98 6.25 4.95
CA LEU A 110 8.71 5.18 5.63
C LEU A 110 8.64 5.33 7.16
N GLN A 111 8.83 6.55 7.65
CA GLN A 111 8.72 6.85 9.08
C GLN A 111 7.31 6.59 9.59
N GLY A 112 6.27 6.99 8.83
CA GLY A 112 4.88 6.73 9.21
C GLY A 112 4.56 5.24 9.40
N PHE A 113 5.16 4.34 8.61
CA PHE A 113 5.05 2.90 8.85
C PHE A 113 5.84 2.45 10.09
N LEU A 114 7.05 2.98 10.30
CA LEU A 114 7.88 2.64 11.45
C LEU A 114 7.27 3.08 12.79
N ASP A 115 6.51 4.17 12.79
CA ASP A 115 5.85 4.73 13.98
C ASP A 115 4.62 3.91 14.41
N ARG A 116 4.10 3.04 13.53
CA ARG A 116 3.01 2.14 13.91
C ARG A 116 3.49 1.11 14.92
N SER A 117 2.65 0.78 15.90
CA SER A 117 2.90 -0.32 16.83
C SER A 117 3.02 -1.67 16.09
N ARG A 118 2.19 -1.85 15.06
CA ARG A 118 2.22 -2.98 14.12
C ARG A 118 1.99 -2.45 12.69
N ILE A 119 2.74 -2.97 11.72
CA ILE A 119 2.52 -2.71 10.29
C ILE A 119 1.38 -3.59 9.79
N TYR A 120 1.38 -4.88 10.18
CA TYR A 120 0.40 -5.87 9.75
C TYR A 120 -0.64 -6.15 10.82
N HIS A 121 -1.90 -6.28 10.39
CA HIS A 121 -3.05 -6.49 11.26
C HIS A 121 -3.24 -7.96 11.63
N ASN A 122 -3.11 -8.86 10.64
CA ASN A 122 -3.31 -10.29 10.83
C ASN A 122 -2.06 -10.95 11.40
N GLU A 123 -2.24 -11.86 12.38
CA GLU A 123 -1.15 -12.57 13.06
C GLU A 123 -0.22 -13.28 12.07
N TRP A 124 -0.77 -13.91 11.03
CA TRP A 124 0.03 -14.61 10.03
C TRP A 124 1.02 -13.67 9.31
N PHE A 125 0.56 -12.49 8.87
CA PHE A 125 1.41 -11.47 8.24
C PHE A 125 2.40 -10.89 9.25
N PHE A 126 1.94 -10.61 10.47
CA PHE A 126 2.79 -10.07 11.53
C PHE A 126 3.98 -10.99 11.81
N TYR A 127 3.74 -12.27 12.12
CA TYR A 127 4.84 -13.21 12.42
C TYR A 127 5.75 -13.45 11.21
N ARG A 128 5.23 -13.38 10.01
CA ARG A 128 6.00 -13.66 8.80
C ARG A 128 6.79 -12.46 8.29
N TYR A 129 6.26 -11.26 8.37
CA TYR A 129 6.78 -10.11 7.62
C TYR A 129 7.20 -8.91 8.50
N GLU A 130 6.67 -8.74 9.70
CA GLU A 130 6.86 -7.52 10.51
C GLU A 130 8.35 -7.20 10.75
N THR A 131 9.12 -8.19 11.20
CA THR A 131 10.56 -8.00 11.51
C THR A 131 11.34 -7.58 10.26
N GLN A 132 11.12 -8.27 9.13
CA GLN A 132 11.80 -7.97 7.89
C GLN A 132 11.35 -6.61 7.33
N ALA A 133 10.05 -6.31 7.37
CA ALA A 133 9.51 -5.02 6.94
C ALA A 133 10.18 -3.86 7.70
N ARG A 134 10.25 -3.94 9.02
CA ARG A 134 10.92 -2.91 9.83
C ARG A 134 12.41 -2.79 9.53
N ALA A 135 13.11 -3.88 9.24
CA ALA A 135 14.51 -3.84 8.82
C ALA A 135 14.65 -3.13 7.47
N ASN A 136 13.86 -3.52 6.47
CA ASN A 136 13.84 -2.91 5.15
C ASN A 136 13.55 -1.40 5.20
N LEU A 137 12.52 -1.01 5.94
CA LEU A 137 12.13 0.41 6.09
C LEU A 137 13.24 1.23 6.75
N ARG A 138 13.91 0.71 7.80
CA ARG A 138 15.04 1.41 8.44
C ARG A 138 16.23 1.56 7.51
N HIS A 139 16.57 0.53 6.74
CA HIS A 139 17.66 0.60 5.78
C HIS A 139 17.38 1.62 4.68
N ALA A 140 16.15 1.62 4.13
CA ALA A 140 15.76 2.59 3.13
C ALA A 140 15.77 4.03 3.67
N LEU A 141 15.26 4.24 4.89
CA LEU A 141 15.28 5.55 5.54
C LEU A 141 16.73 6.04 5.79
N ALA A 142 17.61 5.16 6.27
CA ALA A 142 19.02 5.49 6.48
C ALA A 142 19.74 5.85 5.16
N ALA A 143 19.46 5.13 4.08
CA ALA A 143 20.01 5.46 2.75
C ALA A 143 19.55 6.85 2.27
N LEU A 144 18.26 7.16 2.40
CA LEU A 144 17.72 8.48 2.03
C LEU A 144 18.35 9.60 2.85
N GLN A 145 18.60 9.40 4.15
CA GLN A 145 19.30 10.37 5.01
C GLN A 145 20.74 10.63 4.56
N GLN A 146 21.37 9.65 3.91
CA GLN A 146 22.70 9.77 3.31
C GLN A 146 22.65 10.31 1.86
N GLY A 147 21.49 10.73 1.39
CA GLY A 147 21.30 11.22 0.02
C GLY A 147 21.32 10.12 -1.05
N GLN A 148 21.12 8.87 -0.65
CA GLN A 148 21.17 7.70 -1.53
C GLN A 148 19.80 7.00 -1.62
N LEU A 149 19.56 6.31 -2.72
CA LEU A 149 18.45 5.38 -2.84
C LEU A 149 18.85 4.02 -2.28
N TYR A 150 17.97 3.38 -1.53
CA TYR A 150 18.14 1.99 -1.12
C TYR A 150 17.76 1.06 -2.30
N ALA A 151 18.76 0.72 -3.10
CA ALA A 151 18.55 0.07 -4.38
C ALA A 151 19.59 -1.01 -4.66
#